data_56d2485a47d137c63175757f1317c914
#
_entry.id   56d2485a47d137c63175757f1317c914
#
_cell.length_a   1.000
_cell.length_b   1.000
_cell.length_c   1.000
_cell.angle_alpha   90.00
_cell.angle_beta   90.00
_cell.angle_gamma   90.00
#
_symmetry.space_group_name_H-M   'P 1'
#
loop_
_entity.id
_entity.type
_entity.pdbx_description
1 polymer ?
#
loop_
_entity_poly.entity_id
_entity_poly.type
_entity_poly.pdbx_seq_one_letter_code
_entity_poly.pdbx_strand_id
1 'polypeptide(L)'
;MIESFRHKGLRQFFEHDDGSKLPAAMLPRIRLILTVLEAAHAIEGMNHPLFRLHPLRGDLKGHWAVTVRANWRIIFQFESGKARDVDFVDYH
;
A
#
# COMPACT_ATOMS: atom_id res chain seq x y z
N MET A 1 10.07 5.22 3.33
CA MET A 1 9.90 4.56 4.64
C MET A 1 8.42 4.50 5.00
N ILE A 2 7.94 3.34 5.44
CA ILE A 2 6.57 3.23 5.94
C ILE A 2 6.56 3.62 7.40
N GLU A 3 5.80 4.67 7.72
CA GLU A 3 5.75 5.21 9.07
C GLU A 3 4.63 4.61 9.91
N SER A 4 3.47 4.34 9.30
CA SER A 4 2.33 3.79 10.03
C SER A 4 1.42 2.96 9.13
N PHE A 5 0.71 2.03 9.74
CA PHE A 5 -0.28 1.18 9.09
C PHE A 5 -1.64 1.40 9.74
N ARG A 6 -2.66 1.48 8.92
CA ARG A 6 -4.04 1.44 9.39
C ARG A 6 -4.55 0.01 9.49
N HIS A 7 -4.09 -0.86 8.59
CA HIS A 7 -4.50 -2.25 8.51
C HIS A 7 -3.55 -3.13 9.33
N LYS A 8 -4.05 -3.77 10.36
CA LYS A 8 -3.22 -4.60 11.25
C LYS A 8 -2.58 -5.78 10.54
N GLY A 9 -3.29 -6.39 9.60
CA GLY A 9 -2.77 -7.52 8.84
C GLY A 9 -1.60 -7.14 7.95
N LEU A 10 -1.63 -5.94 7.35
CA LEU A 10 -0.49 -5.43 6.59
C LEU A 10 0.73 -5.22 7.48
N ARG A 11 0.52 -4.61 8.64
CA ARG A 11 1.62 -4.37 9.59
C ARG A 11 2.24 -5.69 10.03
N GLN A 12 1.41 -6.67 10.37
CA GLN A 12 1.88 -7.97 10.81
C GLN A 12 2.69 -8.67 9.72
N PHE A 13 2.23 -8.56 8.47
CA PHE A 13 2.95 -9.13 7.34
C PHE A 13 4.28 -8.42 7.12
N PHE A 14 4.28 -7.09 7.18
CA PHE A 14 5.49 -6.30 6.95
C PHE A 14 6.53 -6.51 8.06
N GLU A 15 6.10 -6.48 9.31
CA GLU A 15 7.02 -6.53 10.45
C GLU A 15 7.45 -7.95 10.82
N HIS A 16 6.58 -8.94 10.63
CA HIS A 16 6.80 -10.30 11.13
C HIS A 16 6.70 -11.38 10.05
N ASP A 17 6.51 -10.98 8.79
CA ASP A 17 6.34 -11.90 7.67
C ASP A 17 5.18 -12.88 7.89
N ASP A 18 4.16 -12.43 8.60
CA ASP A 18 2.97 -13.22 8.90
C ASP A 18 1.79 -12.69 8.10
N GLY A 19 1.46 -13.34 6.99
CA GLY A 19 0.36 -12.96 6.11
C GLY A 19 -0.96 -13.64 6.40
N SER A 20 -1.12 -14.23 7.60
CA SER A 20 -2.32 -15.02 7.92
C SER A 20 -3.62 -14.21 7.89
N LYS A 21 -3.55 -12.88 8.02
CA LYS A 21 -4.72 -12.00 7.99
C LYS A 21 -5.01 -11.41 6.61
N LEU A 22 -4.28 -11.88 5.59
CA LEU A 22 -4.41 -11.37 4.22
C LEU A 22 -4.74 -12.52 3.28
N PRO A 23 -5.39 -12.25 2.13
CA PRO A 23 -5.65 -13.31 1.15
C PRO A 23 -4.35 -13.91 0.63
N ALA A 24 -4.23 -15.22 0.74
CA ALA A 24 -2.99 -15.91 0.40
C ALA A 24 -2.55 -15.66 -1.04
N ALA A 25 -3.51 -15.63 -1.97
CA ALA A 25 -3.22 -15.42 -3.40
C ALA A 25 -2.64 -14.03 -3.69
N MET A 26 -2.83 -13.07 -2.79
CA MET A 26 -2.39 -11.70 -2.97
C MET A 26 -1.07 -11.39 -2.27
N LEU A 27 -0.56 -12.32 -1.46
CA LEU A 27 0.64 -12.07 -0.66
C LEU A 27 1.86 -11.69 -1.51
N PRO A 28 2.17 -12.35 -2.62
CA PRO A 28 3.33 -11.94 -3.41
C PRO A 28 3.24 -10.49 -3.90
N ARG A 29 2.08 -10.07 -4.37
CA ARG A 29 1.88 -8.71 -4.86
C ARG A 29 1.93 -7.70 -3.71
N ILE A 30 1.30 -8.02 -2.58
CA ILE A 30 1.34 -7.16 -1.40
C ILE A 30 2.77 -7.00 -0.92
N ARG A 31 3.55 -8.09 -0.88
CA ARG A 31 4.96 -8.01 -0.48
C ARG A 31 5.74 -7.09 -1.40
N LEU A 32 5.55 -7.21 -2.71
CA LEU A 32 6.22 -6.34 -3.67
C LEU A 32 5.87 -4.87 -3.44
N ILE A 33 4.59 -4.57 -3.28
CA ILE A 33 4.13 -3.20 -3.06
C ILE A 33 4.75 -2.62 -1.79
N LEU A 34 4.70 -3.35 -0.68
CA LEU A 34 5.24 -2.86 0.58
C LEU A 34 6.76 -2.68 0.52
N THR A 35 7.46 -3.57 -0.18
CA THR A 35 8.91 -3.46 -0.36
C THR A 35 9.27 -2.20 -1.14
N VAL A 36 8.58 -1.93 -2.24
CA VAL A 36 8.82 -0.75 -3.06
C VAL A 36 8.46 0.52 -2.28
N LEU A 37 7.33 0.48 -1.54
CA LEU A 37 6.88 1.63 -0.75
C LEU A 37 7.88 1.96 0.36
N GLU A 38 8.43 0.96 1.03
CA GLU A 38 9.42 1.17 2.08
C GLU A 38 10.67 1.85 1.53
N ALA A 39 11.08 1.53 0.29
CA ALA A 39 12.28 2.07 -0.32
C ALA A 39 12.05 3.42 -1.02
N ALA A 40 10.80 3.82 -1.26
CA ALA A 40 10.51 5.02 -2.03
C ALA A 40 10.86 6.30 -1.26
N HIS A 41 11.60 7.20 -1.90
CA HIS A 41 11.93 8.51 -1.35
C HIS A 41 10.97 9.59 -1.81
N ALA A 42 10.26 9.34 -2.91
CA ALA A 42 9.27 10.24 -3.50
C ALA A 42 8.14 9.39 -4.06
N ILE A 43 6.97 10.01 -4.27
CA ILE A 43 5.80 9.29 -4.76
C ILE A 43 6.06 8.66 -6.13
N GLU A 44 6.93 9.26 -6.94
CA GLU A 44 7.31 8.71 -8.24
C GLU A 44 7.92 7.31 -8.12
N GLY A 45 8.50 6.97 -6.98
CA GLY A 45 9.01 5.63 -6.73
C GLY A 45 7.93 4.55 -6.74
N MET A 46 6.67 4.95 -6.61
CA MET A 46 5.52 4.04 -6.69
C MET A 46 4.90 3.98 -8.08
N ASN A 47 5.45 4.71 -9.04
CA ASN A 47 4.93 4.72 -10.40
C ASN A 47 5.43 3.51 -11.19
N HIS A 48 5.02 2.36 -10.75
CA HIS A 48 5.34 1.06 -11.36
C HIS A 48 4.20 0.65 -12.28
N PRO A 49 4.48 0.16 -13.50
CA PRO A 49 3.41 -0.19 -14.45
C PRO A 49 2.35 -1.12 -13.89
N LEU A 50 2.72 -2.05 -13.01
CA LEU A 50 1.78 -3.01 -12.42
C LEU A 50 0.92 -2.40 -11.31
N PHE A 51 1.32 -1.27 -10.76
CA PHE A 51 0.65 -0.72 -9.57
C PHE A 51 -0.52 0.21 -9.90
N ARG A 52 -0.51 0.82 -11.07
CA ARG A 52 -1.55 1.78 -11.48
C ARG A 52 -1.74 2.88 -10.44
N LEU A 53 -0.64 3.47 -10.01
CA LEU A 53 -0.64 4.54 -9.03
C LEU A 53 -1.57 5.68 -9.44
N HIS A 54 -2.45 6.09 -8.53
CA HIS A 54 -3.30 7.26 -8.79
C HIS A 54 -3.70 7.94 -7.48
N PRO A 55 -3.91 9.26 -7.52
CA PRO A 55 -4.38 9.98 -6.34
C PRO A 55 -5.87 9.73 -6.12
N LEU A 56 -6.29 9.81 -4.88
CA LEU A 56 -7.69 9.68 -4.50
C LEU A 56 -8.34 11.05 -4.32
N ARG A 57 -9.68 11.07 -4.36
CA ARG A 57 -10.46 12.29 -4.27
C ARG A 57 -11.48 12.19 -3.15
N GLY A 58 -12.23 13.29 -2.90
CA GLY A 58 -13.27 13.32 -1.89
C GLY A 58 -12.70 13.19 -0.50
N ASP A 59 -13.28 12.31 0.29
CA ASP A 59 -12.88 12.11 1.69
C ASP A 59 -11.45 11.60 1.82
N LEU A 60 -10.93 10.99 0.76
CA LEU A 60 -9.58 10.44 0.75
C LEU A 60 -8.59 11.31 -0.02
N LYS A 61 -8.92 12.58 -0.23
CA LYS A 61 -8.02 13.52 -0.87
C LYS A 61 -6.70 13.59 -0.08
N GLY A 62 -5.59 13.52 -0.80
CA GLY A 62 -4.27 13.45 -0.19
C GLY A 62 -3.73 12.03 -0.04
N HIS A 63 -4.60 11.04 -0.28
CA HIS A 63 -4.18 9.64 -0.31
C HIS A 63 -3.87 9.22 -1.74
N TRP A 64 -3.05 8.18 -1.85
CA TRP A 64 -2.71 7.51 -3.09
C TRP A 64 -3.18 6.07 -3.03
N ALA A 65 -3.45 5.48 -4.19
CA ALA A 65 -3.84 4.09 -4.29
C ALA A 65 -2.98 3.35 -5.30
N VAL A 66 -2.64 2.11 -4.98
CA VAL A 66 -2.03 1.18 -5.92
C VAL A 66 -2.88 -0.09 -5.96
N THR A 67 -2.94 -0.71 -7.14
CA THR A 67 -3.73 -1.92 -7.36
C THR A 67 -2.98 -3.15 -6.87
N VAL A 68 -3.65 -3.95 -6.05
CA VAL A 68 -3.16 -5.28 -5.70
C VAL A 68 -3.71 -6.30 -6.71
N ARG A 69 -5.02 -6.44 -6.76
CA ARG A 69 -5.70 -7.38 -7.68
C ARG A 69 -7.19 -7.04 -7.70
N ALA A 70 -7.80 -7.05 -8.89
CA ALA A 70 -9.22 -6.74 -9.04
C ALA A 70 -9.55 -5.41 -8.35
N ASN A 71 -10.49 -5.41 -7.40
CA ASN A 71 -10.87 -4.20 -6.66
C ASN A 71 -10.00 -3.94 -5.43
N TRP A 72 -9.09 -4.84 -5.10
CA TRP A 72 -8.26 -4.68 -3.91
C TRP A 72 -7.15 -3.67 -4.15
N ARG A 73 -7.02 -2.73 -3.22
CA ARG A 73 -6.05 -1.62 -3.30
C ARG A 73 -5.30 -1.50 -2.00
N ILE A 74 -4.06 -1.02 -2.11
CA ILE A 74 -3.35 -0.49 -0.95
C ILE A 74 -3.40 1.03 -1.09
N ILE A 75 -3.91 1.69 -0.06
CA ILE A 75 -4.02 3.15 -0.03
C ILE A 75 -3.13 3.69 1.08
N PHE A 76 -2.62 4.88 0.88
CA PHE A 76 -1.67 5.48 1.83
C PHE A 76 -1.54 6.97 1.59
N GLN A 77 -1.10 7.70 2.62
CA GLN A 77 -0.64 9.07 2.48
C GLN A 77 0.87 9.04 2.29
N PHE A 78 1.41 9.98 1.52
CA PHE A 78 2.84 10.04 1.26
C PHE A 78 3.31 11.48 1.34
N GLU A 79 4.30 11.73 2.23
CA GLU A 79 4.83 13.07 2.42
C GLU A 79 6.27 12.96 2.94
N SER A 80 7.16 13.74 2.34
CA SER A 80 8.56 13.83 2.79
C SER A 80 9.25 12.47 2.89
N GLY A 81 8.98 11.59 1.91
CA GLY A 81 9.58 10.27 1.85
C GLY A 81 8.97 9.25 2.80
N LYS A 82 7.83 9.58 3.43
CA LYS A 82 7.19 8.70 4.40
C LYS A 82 5.78 8.34 3.98
N ALA A 83 5.46 7.05 4.06
CA ALA A 83 4.12 6.53 3.83
C ALA A 83 3.40 6.36 5.16
N ARG A 84 2.18 6.88 5.25
CA ARG A 84 1.38 6.83 6.48
C ARG A 84 0.02 6.21 6.23
N ASP A 85 -0.55 5.64 7.28
CA ASP A 85 -1.90 5.07 7.29
C ASP A 85 -2.09 4.08 6.14
N VAL A 86 -1.08 3.24 5.94
CA VAL A 86 -1.11 2.24 4.87
C VAL A 86 -2.22 1.25 5.17
N ASP A 87 -3.16 1.12 4.24
CA ASP A 87 -4.37 0.34 4.42
C ASP A 87 -4.61 -0.58 3.22
N PHE A 88 -5.37 -1.63 3.44
CA PHE A 88 -5.72 -2.60 2.43
C PHE A 88 -7.24 -2.64 2.33
N VAL A 89 -7.78 -2.24 1.18
CA VAL A 89 -9.21 -2.02 1.02
C VAL A 89 -9.74 -2.66 -0.25
N ASP A 90 -11.02 -3.05 -0.21
CA ASP A 90 -11.77 -3.48 -1.38
C ASP A 90 -12.44 -2.23 -1.96
N TYR A 91 -11.87 -1.68 -3.00
CA TYR A 91 -12.26 -0.38 -3.56
C TYR A 91 -13.03 -0.56 -4.85
N HIS A 92 -14.34 -0.37 -4.79
CA HIS A 92 -15.19 -0.47 -5.98
C HIS A 92 -16.30 0.56 -6.01
#